data_f5a5fdf473c70de54ed324d4aaf9ed7d
#
_entry.id   f5a5fdf473c70de54ed324d4aaf9ed7d
#
_cell.length_a   1.000
_cell.length_b   1.000
_cell.length_c   1.000
_cell.angle_alpha   90.00
_cell.angle_beta   90.00
_cell.angle_gamma   90.00
#
_symmetry.space_group_name_H-M   'P 1'
#
loop_
_entity.id
_entity.type
_entity.pdbx_description
1 polymer ?
#
loop_
_entity_poly.entity_id
_entity_poly.type
_entity_poly.pdbx_seq_one_letter_code
_entity_poly.pdbx_strand_id
1 'polypeptide(L)'
;MLVHEAVEVLRRVNQTLNTILARMKELAKSLPEYPVVREMGGVGEKLAPRLIADIGDVRRFHNSKALVAFAGIDAPPYQSGQFVGTERHISKRGSSAIRKTGYEVMRSLKSHKEPEDSAVYHFILKKEAEGKPKKVAKIAGLNKFLRIYYARVQEVYSE
;
A
#
# COMPACT_ATOMS: atom_id res chain seq x y z
N MET A 1 -29.42 22.11 19.03
CA MET A 1 -28.23 22.19 19.90
C MET A 1 -27.25 21.05 19.58
N LEU A 2 -27.57 19.79 19.84
CA LEU A 2 -26.66 18.62 19.59
C LEU A 2 -26.13 18.49 18.15
N VAL A 3 -26.95 18.72 17.14
CA VAL A 3 -26.51 18.64 15.73
C VAL A 3 -25.49 19.71 15.39
N HIS A 4 -25.67 20.92 15.89
CA HIS A 4 -24.73 22.02 15.67
C HIS A 4 -23.38 21.70 16.31
N GLU A 5 -23.37 21.21 17.54
CA GLU A 5 -22.15 20.80 18.24
C GLU A 5 -21.43 19.67 17.51
N ALA A 6 -22.17 18.66 17.02
CA ALA A 6 -21.58 17.58 16.23
C ALA A 6 -20.94 18.08 14.93
N VAL A 7 -21.58 19.04 14.24
CA VAL A 7 -21.02 19.66 13.03
C VAL A 7 -19.74 20.44 13.34
N GLU A 8 -19.71 21.20 14.44
CA GLU A 8 -18.51 21.93 14.84
C GLU A 8 -17.35 21.00 15.20
N VAL A 9 -17.61 19.90 15.89
CA VAL A 9 -16.60 18.87 16.17
C VAL A 9 -16.05 18.28 14.86
N LEU A 10 -16.91 17.93 13.91
CA LEU A 10 -16.49 17.41 12.60
C LEU A 10 -15.64 18.42 11.82
N ARG A 11 -16.02 19.69 11.82
CA ARG A 11 -15.24 20.77 11.17
C ARG A 11 -13.84 20.88 11.78
N ARG A 12 -13.74 20.89 13.11
CA ARG A 12 -12.46 20.96 13.83
C ARG A 12 -11.58 19.74 13.54
N VAL A 13 -12.15 18.53 13.56
CA VAL A 13 -11.43 17.30 13.21
C VAL A 13 -10.91 17.36 11.78
N ASN A 14 -11.73 17.78 10.82
CA ASN A 14 -11.31 17.91 9.42
C ASN A 14 -10.21 18.96 9.24
N GLN A 15 -10.29 20.10 9.92
CA GLN A 15 -9.26 21.13 9.89
C GLN A 15 -7.93 20.60 10.43
N THR A 16 -7.96 19.94 11.58
CA THR A 16 -6.77 19.31 12.18
C THR A 16 -6.17 18.25 11.25
N LEU A 17 -7.01 17.40 10.66
CA LEU A 17 -6.58 16.37 9.69
C LEU A 17 -5.88 17.02 8.48
N ASN A 18 -6.45 18.06 7.90
CA ASN A 18 -5.85 18.76 6.75
C ASN A 18 -4.49 19.38 7.12
N THR A 19 -4.36 19.95 8.31
CA THR A 19 -3.08 20.49 8.79
C THR A 19 -2.02 19.40 8.93
N ILE A 20 -2.39 18.26 9.51
CA ILE A 20 -1.48 17.11 9.66
C ILE A 20 -1.06 16.57 8.29
N LEU A 21 -2.01 16.38 7.37
CA LEU A 21 -1.72 15.89 6.02
C LEU A 21 -0.81 16.83 5.24
N ALA A 22 -1.02 18.15 5.37
CA ALA A 22 -0.14 19.15 4.76
C ALA A 22 1.29 19.04 5.33
N ARG A 23 1.43 18.90 6.63
CA ARG A 23 2.74 18.73 7.27
C ARG A 23 3.42 17.42 6.89
N MET A 24 2.68 16.33 6.83
CA MET A 24 3.19 15.05 6.34
C MET A 24 3.71 15.15 4.90
N LYS A 25 2.98 15.84 4.02
CA LYS A 25 3.39 16.08 2.63
C LYS A 25 4.70 16.87 2.56
N GLU A 26 4.83 17.94 3.33
CA GLU A 26 6.06 18.74 3.37
C GLU A 26 7.26 17.94 3.87
N LEU A 27 7.08 17.16 4.93
CA LEU A 27 8.14 16.28 5.44
C LEU A 27 8.50 15.18 4.43
N ALA A 28 7.52 14.59 3.77
CA ALA A 28 7.77 13.55 2.77
C ALA A 28 8.56 14.08 1.57
N LYS A 29 8.29 15.31 1.11
CA LYS A 29 9.01 15.94 -0.01
C LYS A 29 10.53 16.08 0.22
N SER A 30 10.97 16.13 1.48
CA SER A 30 12.37 16.19 1.82
C SER A 30 13.09 14.83 1.76
N LEU A 31 12.35 13.74 1.62
CA LEU A 31 12.89 12.38 1.55
C LEU A 31 13.31 12.04 0.10
N PRO A 32 14.47 11.43 -0.11
CA PRO A 32 14.97 11.13 -1.46
C PRO A 32 14.07 10.19 -2.24
N GLU A 33 13.35 9.27 -1.58
CA GLU A 33 12.43 8.33 -2.22
C GLU A 33 11.09 8.94 -2.64
N TYR A 34 10.73 10.14 -2.15
CA TYR A 34 9.41 10.72 -2.40
C TYR A 34 9.06 10.87 -3.89
N PRO A 35 9.96 11.39 -4.77
CA PRO A 35 9.67 11.51 -6.21
C PRO A 35 9.33 10.17 -6.83
N VAL A 36 10.15 9.15 -6.56
CA VAL A 36 9.99 7.80 -7.10
C VAL A 36 8.69 7.16 -6.62
N VAL A 37 8.38 7.29 -5.32
CA VAL A 37 7.15 6.72 -4.76
C VAL A 37 5.90 7.43 -5.30
N ARG A 38 5.95 8.75 -5.46
CA ARG A 38 4.82 9.54 -6.00
C ARG A 38 4.45 9.14 -7.42
N GLU A 39 5.45 8.79 -8.24
CA GLU A 39 5.27 8.41 -9.64
C GLU A 39 4.80 6.96 -9.82
N MET A 40 4.82 6.16 -8.76
CA MET A 40 4.29 4.80 -8.84
C MET A 40 2.79 4.80 -9.12
N GLY A 41 2.36 3.92 -9.99
CA GLY A 41 0.95 3.82 -10.41
C GLY A 41 -0.02 3.71 -9.23
N GLY A 42 -1.02 4.58 -9.20
CA GLY A 42 -2.06 4.63 -8.17
C GLY A 42 -1.69 5.35 -6.88
N VAL A 43 -0.45 5.82 -6.69
CA VAL A 43 0.01 6.46 -5.46
C VAL A 43 -0.33 7.95 -5.42
N GLY A 44 0.21 8.75 -6.32
CA GLY A 44 0.00 10.20 -6.37
C GLY A 44 0.40 10.96 -5.09
N GLU A 45 0.12 12.26 -5.08
CA GLU A 45 0.55 13.16 -4.01
C GLU A 45 -0.08 12.89 -2.63
N LYS A 46 -1.30 12.32 -2.58
CA LYS A 46 -2.02 12.09 -1.33
C LYS A 46 -1.58 10.80 -0.63
N LEU A 47 -1.27 9.76 -1.40
CA LEU A 47 -0.92 8.45 -0.85
C LEU A 47 0.58 8.27 -0.65
N ALA A 48 1.44 9.00 -1.40
CA ALA A 48 2.89 8.89 -1.24
C ALA A 48 3.37 9.17 0.19
N PRO A 49 3.01 10.31 0.84
CA PRO A 49 3.43 10.58 2.21
C PRO A 49 2.95 9.52 3.21
N ARG A 50 1.73 9.04 3.03
CA ARG A 50 1.15 8.01 3.91
C ARG A 50 1.87 6.67 3.74
N LEU A 51 2.10 6.28 2.49
CA LEU A 51 2.77 5.02 2.19
C LEU A 51 4.21 5.00 2.72
N ILE A 52 4.95 6.10 2.53
CA ILE A 52 6.29 6.27 3.06
C ILE A 52 6.28 6.20 4.60
N ALA A 53 5.35 6.91 5.25
CA ALA A 53 5.23 6.89 6.70
C ALA A 53 4.84 5.50 7.25
N ASP A 54 3.93 4.80 6.59
CA ASP A 54 3.48 3.46 7.00
C ASP A 54 4.58 2.40 6.85
N ILE A 55 5.41 2.50 5.80
CA ILE A 55 6.52 1.57 5.54
C ILE A 55 7.74 1.94 6.37
N GLY A 56 8.04 3.24 6.51
CA GLY A 56 9.27 3.73 7.12
C GLY A 56 10.51 3.44 6.28
N ASP A 57 11.68 3.41 6.90
CA ASP A 57 12.95 3.16 6.21
C ASP A 57 12.97 1.75 5.59
N VAL A 58 13.02 1.72 4.26
CA VAL A 58 13.01 0.46 3.50
C VAL A 58 14.27 -0.38 3.73
N ARG A 59 15.39 0.24 4.11
CA ARG A 59 16.68 -0.42 4.35
C ARG A 59 16.67 -1.34 5.56
N ARG A 60 15.71 -1.19 6.47
CA ARG A 60 15.50 -2.12 7.60
C ARG A 60 15.03 -3.51 7.17
N PHE A 61 14.54 -3.65 5.95
CA PHE A 61 14.12 -4.94 5.41
C PHE A 61 15.25 -5.56 4.59
N HIS A 62 15.67 -6.76 4.93
CA HIS A 62 16.73 -7.47 4.22
C HIS A 62 16.37 -7.93 2.81
N ASN A 63 15.07 -7.96 2.46
CA ASN A 63 14.57 -8.22 1.11
C ASN A 63 13.09 -7.82 0.97
N SER A 64 12.59 -7.84 -0.26
CA SER A 64 11.20 -7.50 -0.56
C SER A 64 10.16 -8.44 0.09
N LYS A 65 10.53 -9.70 0.36
CA LYS A 65 9.63 -10.66 1.03
C LYS A 65 9.43 -10.25 2.50
N ALA A 66 10.46 -9.70 3.15
CA ALA A 66 10.36 -9.19 4.52
C ALA A 66 9.39 -8.01 4.60
N LEU A 67 9.39 -7.09 3.62
CA LEU A 67 8.41 -6.01 3.53
C LEU A 67 6.98 -6.54 3.34
N VAL A 68 6.79 -7.54 2.46
CA VAL A 68 5.49 -8.18 2.24
C VAL A 68 4.98 -8.87 3.51
N ALA A 69 5.85 -9.56 4.26
CA ALA A 69 5.51 -10.18 5.54
C ALA A 69 5.20 -9.11 6.61
N PHE A 70 5.95 -8.02 6.63
CA PHE A 70 5.68 -6.88 7.52
C PHE A 70 4.33 -6.22 7.21
N ALA A 71 3.89 -6.18 5.97
CA ALA A 71 2.54 -5.78 5.59
C ALA A 71 1.46 -6.82 5.98
N GLY A 72 1.86 -8.05 6.31
CA GLY A 72 0.96 -9.14 6.66
C GLY A 72 0.07 -9.60 5.50
N ILE A 73 0.57 -9.50 4.26
CA ILE A 73 -0.09 -9.98 3.04
C ILE A 73 0.62 -11.20 2.43
N ASP A 74 1.61 -11.72 3.13
CA ASP A 74 2.16 -13.04 2.87
C ASP A 74 1.08 -14.11 3.09
N ALA A 75 1.11 -15.16 2.26
CA ALA A 75 0.26 -16.32 2.40
C ALA A 75 1.16 -17.53 2.74
N PRO A 76 1.48 -17.75 4.03
CA PRO A 76 2.33 -18.84 4.41
C PRO A 76 1.69 -20.18 4.02
N PRO A 77 2.49 -21.20 3.65
CA PRO A 77 1.96 -22.53 3.42
C PRO A 77 1.31 -23.06 4.69
N TYR A 78 0.07 -23.50 4.57
CA TYR A 78 -0.59 -24.24 5.66
C TYR A 78 -0.33 -25.74 5.42
N GLN A 79 0.64 -26.26 6.14
CA GLN A 79 1.03 -27.68 6.07
C GLN A 79 1.01 -28.26 7.48
N SER A 80 0.31 -29.37 7.67
CA SER A 80 0.34 -30.17 8.87
C SER A 80 0.48 -31.63 8.47
N GLY A 81 1.67 -32.18 8.68
CA GLY A 81 2.00 -33.55 8.24
C GLY A 81 1.85 -33.72 6.74
N GLN A 82 1.00 -34.66 6.32
CA GLN A 82 0.73 -34.93 4.89
C GLN A 82 -0.35 -33.98 4.29
N PHE A 83 -0.97 -33.12 5.10
CA PHE A 83 -2.03 -32.22 4.64
C PHE A 83 -1.44 -30.93 4.07
N VAL A 84 -1.73 -30.67 2.79
CA VAL A 84 -1.40 -29.41 2.11
C VAL A 84 -2.68 -28.65 1.83
N GLY A 85 -2.91 -27.56 2.56
CA GLY A 85 -4.08 -26.70 2.35
C GLY A 85 -4.06 -26.03 0.98
N THR A 86 -5.13 -26.21 0.19
CA THR A 86 -5.27 -25.60 -1.14
C THR A 86 -5.69 -24.14 -1.07
N GLU A 87 -6.42 -23.74 -0.02
CA GLU A 87 -6.81 -22.36 0.22
C GLU A 87 -5.85 -21.67 1.17
N ARG A 88 -5.24 -20.57 0.68
CA ARG A 88 -4.30 -19.79 1.47
C ARG A 88 -4.86 -18.41 1.75
N HIS A 89 -4.87 -18.04 3.02
CA HIS A 89 -5.23 -16.71 3.48
C HIS A 89 -3.97 -15.89 3.79
N ILE A 90 -4.06 -14.57 3.65
CA ILE A 90 -2.98 -13.67 4.11
C ILE A 90 -2.83 -13.76 5.63
N SER A 91 -1.59 -13.64 6.11
CA SER A 91 -1.27 -13.83 7.53
C SER A 91 -1.93 -12.82 8.46
N LYS A 92 -2.11 -11.58 7.99
CA LYS A 92 -2.59 -10.41 8.75
C LYS A 92 -1.78 -10.09 10.01
N ARG A 93 -0.63 -10.74 10.22
CA ARG A 93 0.23 -10.56 11.41
C ARG A 93 1.02 -9.26 11.39
N GLY A 94 1.09 -8.59 10.23
CA GLY A 94 1.85 -7.37 10.07
C GLY A 94 1.01 -6.09 10.16
N SER A 95 1.58 -4.99 9.65
CA SER A 95 1.00 -3.65 9.70
C SER A 95 -0.36 -3.55 9.01
N SER A 96 -1.39 -3.22 9.77
CA SER A 96 -2.70 -2.93 9.20
C SER A 96 -2.72 -1.59 8.45
N ALA A 97 -1.86 -0.64 8.82
CA ALA A 97 -1.72 0.64 8.14
C ALA A 97 -1.25 0.44 6.70
N ILE A 98 -0.17 -0.31 6.48
CA ILE A 98 0.31 -0.62 5.12
C ILE A 98 -0.76 -1.34 4.30
N ARG A 99 -1.50 -2.30 4.89
CA ARG A 99 -2.58 -2.98 4.17
C ARG A 99 -3.68 -2.02 3.74
N LYS A 100 -4.06 -1.08 4.62
CA LYS A 100 -5.08 -0.07 4.32
C LYS A 100 -4.62 0.86 3.22
N THR A 101 -3.49 1.54 3.42
CA THR A 101 -2.95 2.50 2.44
C THR A 101 -2.62 1.81 1.11
N GLY A 102 -1.99 0.63 1.15
CA GLY A 102 -1.72 -0.16 -0.06
C GLY A 102 -2.99 -0.61 -0.79
N TYR A 103 -4.07 -0.95 -0.07
CA TYR A 103 -5.34 -1.26 -0.72
C TYR A 103 -5.98 -0.02 -1.37
N GLU A 104 -5.84 1.16 -0.77
CA GLU A 104 -6.26 2.44 -1.37
C GLU A 104 -5.46 2.71 -2.67
N VAL A 105 -4.15 2.45 -2.68
CA VAL A 105 -3.30 2.51 -3.89
C VAL A 105 -3.84 1.57 -4.98
N MET A 106 -4.15 0.31 -4.64
CA MET A 106 -4.70 -0.64 -5.61
C MET A 106 -6.09 -0.22 -6.14
N ARG A 107 -6.90 0.43 -5.32
CA ARG A 107 -8.19 1.00 -5.76
C ARG A 107 -7.97 2.15 -6.72
N SER A 108 -7.08 3.07 -6.39
CA SER A 108 -6.71 4.21 -7.23
C SER A 108 -6.18 3.72 -8.58
N LEU A 109 -5.24 2.77 -8.56
CA LEU A 109 -4.66 2.15 -9.76
C LEU A 109 -5.74 1.56 -10.69
N LYS A 110 -6.73 0.87 -10.12
CA LYS A 110 -7.83 0.25 -10.90
C LYS A 110 -8.83 1.26 -11.44
N SER A 111 -8.95 2.44 -10.83
CA SER A 111 -9.88 3.49 -11.28
C SER A 111 -9.34 4.33 -12.43
N HIS A 112 -8.02 4.36 -12.65
CA HIS A 112 -7.38 5.07 -13.74
C HIS A 112 -7.23 4.16 -14.96
N LYS A 113 -7.46 4.72 -16.16
CA LYS A 113 -7.22 4.00 -17.41
C LYS A 113 -5.73 4.09 -17.74
N GLU A 114 -5.13 2.95 -18.04
CA GLU A 114 -3.75 2.81 -18.51
C GLU A 114 -2.74 3.70 -17.75
N PRO A 115 -2.49 3.41 -16.45
CA PRO A 115 -1.46 4.11 -15.73
C PRO A 115 -0.09 3.83 -16.36
N GLU A 116 0.82 4.80 -16.30
CA GLU A 116 2.19 4.68 -16.86
C GLU A 116 2.91 3.45 -16.30
N ASP A 117 2.70 3.10 -15.03
CA ASP A 117 3.18 1.86 -14.42
C ASP A 117 2.14 0.75 -14.57
N SER A 118 2.09 0.13 -15.74
CA SER A 118 1.10 -0.88 -16.11
C SER A 118 1.35 -2.26 -15.49
N ALA A 119 2.54 -2.57 -14.97
CA ALA A 119 2.92 -3.92 -14.54
C ALA A 119 2.04 -4.49 -13.44
N VAL A 120 1.68 -3.67 -12.43
CA VAL A 120 0.79 -4.08 -11.33
C VAL A 120 -0.66 -4.13 -11.82
N TYR A 121 -1.07 -3.17 -12.63
CA TYR A 121 -2.42 -3.11 -13.21
C TYR A 121 -2.73 -4.36 -14.04
N HIS A 122 -1.86 -4.70 -14.97
CA HIS A 122 -2.02 -5.91 -15.80
C HIS A 122 -2.00 -7.20 -14.96
N PHE A 123 -1.19 -7.22 -13.89
CA PHE A 123 -1.17 -8.36 -12.99
C PHE A 123 -2.51 -8.53 -12.25
N ILE A 124 -3.15 -7.43 -11.81
CA ILE A 124 -4.48 -7.50 -11.19
C ILE A 124 -5.51 -8.00 -12.21
N LEU A 125 -5.51 -7.47 -13.46
CA LEU A 125 -6.41 -7.93 -14.51
C LEU A 125 -6.23 -9.42 -14.81
N LYS A 126 -4.99 -9.89 -14.91
CA LYS A 126 -4.69 -11.31 -15.07
C LYS A 126 -5.30 -12.16 -13.96
N LYS A 127 -5.17 -11.72 -12.69
CA LYS A 127 -5.74 -12.43 -11.53
C LYS A 127 -7.26 -12.47 -11.55
N GLU A 128 -7.90 -11.38 -12.01
CA GLU A 128 -9.35 -11.33 -12.20
C GLU A 128 -9.79 -12.27 -13.33
N ALA A 129 -9.06 -12.34 -14.45
CA ALA A 129 -9.31 -13.25 -15.55
C ALA A 129 -9.12 -14.74 -15.17
N GLU A 130 -8.21 -15.03 -14.22
CA GLU A 130 -8.05 -16.35 -13.61
C GLU A 130 -9.21 -16.72 -12.67
N GLY A 131 -10.28 -15.91 -12.58
CA GLY A 131 -11.45 -16.17 -11.74
C GLY A 131 -11.29 -15.75 -10.27
N LYS A 132 -10.20 -15.06 -9.89
CA LYS A 132 -10.03 -14.59 -8.51
C LYS A 132 -10.99 -13.41 -8.20
N PRO A 133 -11.63 -13.40 -7.02
CA PRO A 133 -12.44 -12.27 -6.58
C PRO A 133 -11.66 -10.97 -6.64
N LYS A 134 -12.30 -9.87 -7.06
CA LYS A 134 -11.67 -8.53 -7.23
C LYS A 134 -10.85 -8.07 -6.02
N LYS A 135 -11.27 -8.44 -4.81
CA LYS A 135 -10.56 -8.12 -3.56
C LYS A 135 -9.26 -8.92 -3.43
N VAL A 136 -9.31 -10.20 -3.75
CA VAL A 136 -8.14 -11.10 -3.74
C VAL A 136 -7.14 -10.68 -4.82
N ALA A 137 -7.61 -10.37 -6.02
CA ALA A 137 -6.76 -9.88 -7.11
C ALA A 137 -6.00 -8.59 -6.74
N LYS A 138 -6.67 -7.64 -6.07
CA LYS A 138 -6.02 -6.41 -5.55
C LYS A 138 -4.97 -6.71 -4.47
N ILE A 139 -5.22 -7.63 -3.56
CA ILE A 139 -4.22 -8.03 -2.56
C ILE A 139 -3.01 -8.72 -3.21
N ALA A 140 -3.23 -9.55 -4.22
CA ALA A 140 -2.13 -10.12 -5.02
C ALA A 140 -1.36 -9.01 -5.75
N GLY A 141 -2.05 -8.02 -6.30
CA GLY A 141 -1.45 -6.81 -6.88
C GLY A 141 -0.62 -6.01 -5.88
N LEU A 142 -1.12 -5.85 -4.65
CA LEU A 142 -0.39 -5.18 -3.58
C LEU A 142 0.92 -5.92 -3.23
N ASN A 143 0.91 -7.24 -3.21
CA ASN A 143 2.14 -8.02 -3.02
C ASN A 143 3.19 -7.69 -4.10
N LYS A 144 2.77 -7.69 -5.37
CA LYS A 144 3.65 -7.30 -6.49
C LYS A 144 4.11 -5.86 -6.37
N PHE A 145 3.21 -4.93 -6.02
CA PHE A 145 3.51 -3.52 -5.83
C PHE A 145 4.57 -3.29 -4.75
N LEU A 146 4.44 -3.91 -3.57
CA LEU A 146 5.42 -3.75 -2.48
C LEU A 146 6.80 -4.30 -2.85
N ARG A 147 6.90 -5.31 -3.71
CA ARG A 147 8.18 -5.79 -4.22
C ARG A 147 8.83 -4.78 -5.17
N ILE A 148 8.05 -4.15 -6.04
CA ILE A 148 8.53 -3.09 -6.93
C ILE A 148 8.91 -1.86 -6.11
N TYR A 149 8.08 -1.47 -5.14
CA TYR A 149 8.37 -0.39 -4.19
C TYR A 149 9.73 -0.60 -3.52
N TYR A 150 9.94 -1.79 -2.95
CA TYR A 150 11.20 -2.14 -2.30
C TYR A 150 12.40 -1.95 -3.23
N ALA A 151 12.33 -2.48 -4.44
CA ALA A 151 13.43 -2.40 -5.41
C ALA A 151 13.73 -0.94 -5.79
N ARG A 152 12.70 -0.16 -6.18
CA ARG A 152 12.86 1.23 -6.60
C ARG A 152 13.39 2.13 -5.47
N VAL A 153 12.91 1.95 -4.24
CA VAL A 153 13.36 2.77 -3.12
C VAL A 153 14.77 2.37 -2.66
N GLN A 154 15.10 1.08 -2.69
CA GLN A 154 16.48 0.63 -2.41
C GLN A 154 17.49 1.22 -3.41
N GLU A 155 17.13 1.31 -4.68
CA GLU A 155 17.97 1.90 -5.73
C GLU A 155 18.32 3.36 -5.41
N VAL A 156 17.32 4.16 -4.98
CA VAL A 156 17.52 5.56 -4.55
C VAL A 156 18.55 5.71 -3.44
N TYR A 157 18.64 4.73 -2.53
CA TYR A 157 19.60 4.76 -1.41
C TYR A 157 20.92 4.06 -1.71
N SER A 158 21.09 3.48 -2.89
CA SER A 158 22.32 2.79 -3.31
C SER A 158 23.20 3.67 -4.19
N GLU A 159 22.67 4.80 -4.66
CA GLU A 159 23.39 5.86 -5.35
C GLU A 159 24.09 6.80 -4.37
#